data_ec11f9325833c1c350d16828e08ab489
#
_entry.id   ec11f9325833c1c350d16828e08ab489
#
_cell.length_a   1.000
_cell.length_b   1.000
_cell.length_c   1.000
_cell.angle_alpha   90.00
_cell.angle_beta   90.00
_cell.angle_gamma   90.00
#
_symmetry.space_group_name_H-M   'P 1'
#
loop_
_entity.id
_entity.type
_entity.pdbx_description
1 polymer ?
#
loop_
_entity_poly.entity_id
_entity_poly.type
_entity_poly.pdbx_seq_one_letter_code
_entity_poly.pdbx_strand_id
1 'polypeptide(L)'
;MSFLNRRYLSGLSSVLYFVCFCALATLVAGAFDLITFAHGEKVFTGILAVASGYFAALLTALKNDNQSSRIKIIKRCLIFTFVFYLIMLIDFTLIDEGMGRNIFNVFSWNRAAFRDYLDTSTNKVPFYTVKLFINGNKNGNVAFLVMHENIFGNFVAFMPLSFFLACLFKPFN
;
A
#
# COMPACT_ATOMS: atom_id res chain seq x y z
N MET A 1 24.42 -25.85 1.42
CA MET A 1 24.23 -24.94 0.28
C MET A 1 25.61 -24.68 -0.34
N SER A 2 25.82 -24.91 -1.64
CA SER A 2 27.15 -24.76 -2.26
C SER A 2 27.59 -23.28 -2.28
N PHE A 3 28.91 -23.03 -2.24
CA PHE A 3 29.50 -21.68 -2.23
C PHE A 3 29.09 -20.83 -3.46
N LEU A 4 28.97 -21.45 -4.62
CA LEU A 4 28.47 -20.83 -5.86
C LEU A 4 27.04 -20.33 -5.70
N ASN A 5 26.17 -21.11 -5.07
CA ASN A 5 24.76 -20.75 -4.87
C ASN A 5 24.61 -19.52 -3.93
N ARG A 6 25.49 -19.37 -2.92
CA ARG A 6 25.50 -18.19 -2.03
C ARG A 6 25.92 -16.91 -2.75
N ARG A 7 26.85 -17.00 -3.70
CA ARG A 7 27.32 -15.85 -4.48
C ARG A 7 26.23 -15.31 -5.41
N TYR A 8 25.52 -16.21 -6.10
CA TYR A 8 24.39 -15.84 -6.96
C TYR A 8 23.25 -15.21 -6.15
N LEU A 9 22.87 -15.80 -5.02
CA LEU A 9 21.87 -15.24 -4.14
C LEU A 9 22.28 -13.87 -3.59
N SER A 10 23.56 -13.64 -3.35
CA SER A 10 24.08 -12.33 -2.95
C SER A 10 23.93 -11.29 -4.04
N GLY A 11 24.33 -11.61 -5.27
CA GLY A 11 24.17 -10.71 -6.40
C GLY A 11 22.71 -10.36 -6.65
N LEU A 12 21.85 -11.37 -6.69
CA LEU A 12 20.41 -11.17 -6.93
C LEU A 12 19.76 -10.32 -5.83
N SER A 13 20.06 -10.59 -4.54
CA SER A 13 19.52 -9.77 -3.46
C SER A 13 19.99 -8.31 -3.54
N SER A 14 21.24 -8.06 -3.94
CA SER A 14 21.75 -6.70 -4.11
C SER A 14 21.06 -5.94 -5.25
N VAL A 15 20.82 -6.60 -6.38
CA VAL A 15 20.05 -6.03 -7.49
C VAL A 15 18.62 -5.68 -7.05
N LEU A 16 17.96 -6.57 -6.33
CA LEU A 16 16.59 -6.32 -5.84
C LEU A 16 16.54 -5.18 -4.82
N TYR A 17 17.53 -5.06 -3.92
CA TYR A 17 17.61 -3.89 -3.02
C TYR A 17 17.84 -2.60 -3.80
N PHE A 18 18.65 -2.62 -4.86
CA PHE A 18 18.84 -1.46 -5.72
C PHE A 18 17.55 -1.07 -6.44
N VAL A 19 16.80 -2.02 -6.98
CA VAL A 19 15.48 -1.77 -7.59
C VAL A 19 14.51 -1.19 -6.57
N CYS A 20 14.46 -1.75 -5.36
CA CYS A 20 13.66 -1.23 -4.26
C CYS A 20 14.02 0.22 -3.93
N PHE A 21 15.32 0.51 -3.80
CA PHE A 21 15.82 1.86 -3.53
C PHE A 21 15.43 2.86 -4.64
N CYS A 22 15.62 2.48 -5.91
CA CYS A 22 15.23 3.33 -7.03
C CYS A 22 13.72 3.62 -7.03
N ALA A 23 12.88 2.60 -6.80
CA ALA A 23 11.44 2.76 -6.73
C ALA A 23 11.01 3.67 -5.57
N LEU A 24 11.62 3.52 -4.39
CA LEU A 24 11.37 4.40 -3.24
C LEU A 24 11.83 5.84 -3.52
N ALA A 25 13.00 6.02 -4.12
CA ALA A 25 13.51 7.35 -4.49
C ALA A 25 12.57 8.05 -5.50
N THR A 26 12.03 7.31 -6.47
CA THR A 26 11.05 7.81 -7.42
C THR A 26 9.75 8.25 -6.73
N LEU A 27 9.24 7.47 -5.77
CA LEU A 27 8.05 7.83 -4.99
C LEU A 27 8.29 9.08 -4.13
N VAL A 28 9.46 9.17 -3.50
CA VAL A 28 9.83 10.37 -2.73
C VAL A 28 9.93 11.59 -3.63
N ALA A 29 10.56 11.47 -4.81
CA ALA A 29 10.63 12.55 -5.78
C ALA A 29 9.23 13.00 -6.24
N GLY A 30 8.30 12.07 -6.43
CA GLY A 30 6.90 12.39 -6.70
C GLY A 30 6.19 13.11 -5.56
N ALA A 31 6.49 12.74 -4.30
CA ALA A 31 5.91 13.40 -3.12
C ALA A 31 6.39 14.87 -2.96
N PHE A 32 7.54 15.21 -3.54
CA PHE A 32 8.07 16.58 -3.59
C PHE A 32 7.82 17.31 -4.92
N ASP A 33 6.88 16.78 -5.74
CA ASP A 33 6.53 17.34 -7.06
C ASP A 33 7.70 17.45 -8.05
N LEU A 34 8.80 16.70 -7.81
CA LEU A 34 9.94 16.65 -8.72
C LEU A 34 9.64 15.77 -9.95
N ILE A 35 8.70 14.84 -9.82
CA ILE A 35 8.24 13.94 -10.87
C ILE A 35 6.72 13.87 -10.80
N THR A 36 6.05 14.01 -11.93
CA THR A 36 4.60 13.82 -12.05
C THR A 36 4.30 12.36 -12.40
N PHE A 37 3.47 11.70 -11.62
CA PHE A 37 2.99 10.35 -11.89
C PHE A 37 1.64 10.38 -12.62
N ALA A 38 1.48 9.54 -13.64
CA ALA A 38 0.15 9.14 -14.06
C ALA A 38 -0.48 8.23 -12.97
N HIS A 39 -1.81 8.23 -12.88
CA HIS A 39 -2.57 7.63 -11.75
C HIS A 39 -2.17 6.17 -11.43
N GLY A 40 -1.89 5.34 -12.46
CA GLY A 40 -1.46 3.94 -12.26
C GLY A 40 0.03 3.78 -11.95
N GLU A 41 0.87 4.72 -12.32
CA GLU A 41 2.33 4.61 -12.18
C GLU A 41 2.77 4.67 -10.72
N LYS A 42 2.13 5.51 -9.92
CA LYS A 42 2.41 5.64 -8.48
C LYS A 42 2.14 4.31 -7.76
N VAL A 43 1.00 3.69 -8.04
CA VAL A 43 0.62 2.39 -7.45
C VAL A 43 1.57 1.29 -7.91
N PHE A 44 1.88 1.23 -9.22
CA PHE A 44 2.81 0.25 -9.76
C PHE A 44 4.21 0.39 -9.14
N THR A 45 4.72 1.61 -9.03
CA THR A 45 6.02 1.90 -8.41
C THR A 45 6.02 1.48 -6.93
N GLY A 46 4.93 1.71 -6.20
CA GLY A 46 4.76 1.25 -4.82
C GLY A 46 4.79 -0.28 -4.70
N ILE A 47 4.07 -0.98 -5.57
CA ILE A 47 4.08 -2.46 -5.62
C ILE A 47 5.50 -2.96 -5.95
N LEU A 48 6.18 -2.35 -6.91
CA LEU A 48 7.54 -2.72 -7.29
C LEU A 48 8.52 -2.54 -6.13
N ALA A 49 8.43 -1.44 -5.38
CA ALA A 49 9.26 -1.18 -4.20
C ALA A 49 9.05 -2.27 -3.13
N VAL A 50 7.80 -2.57 -2.81
CA VAL A 50 7.45 -3.59 -1.80
C VAL A 50 7.89 -4.99 -2.23
N ALA A 51 7.57 -5.40 -3.45
CA ALA A 51 7.90 -6.73 -3.96
C ALA A 51 9.42 -6.94 -4.03
N SER A 52 10.17 -5.99 -4.62
CA SER A 52 11.62 -6.10 -4.73
C SER A 52 12.30 -6.12 -3.36
N GLY A 53 11.88 -5.27 -2.42
CA GLY A 53 12.38 -5.24 -1.05
C GLY A 53 12.11 -6.55 -0.30
N TYR A 54 10.90 -7.09 -0.43
CA TYR A 54 10.52 -8.36 0.20
C TYR A 54 11.34 -9.54 -0.34
N PHE A 55 11.45 -9.67 -1.67
CA PHE A 55 12.26 -10.73 -2.27
C PHE A 55 13.75 -10.60 -1.95
N ALA A 56 14.29 -9.37 -1.92
CA ALA A 56 15.67 -9.13 -1.49
C ALA A 56 15.92 -9.59 -0.04
N ALA A 57 15.00 -9.26 0.87
CA ALA A 57 15.08 -9.69 2.27
C ALA A 57 14.95 -11.21 2.42
N LEU A 58 14.06 -11.85 1.66
CA LEU A 58 13.89 -13.30 1.63
C LEU A 58 15.18 -13.99 1.18
N LEU A 59 15.80 -13.54 0.08
CA LEU A 59 17.07 -14.08 -0.41
C LEU A 59 18.20 -13.88 0.60
N THR A 60 18.22 -12.73 1.28
CA THR A 60 19.19 -12.45 2.35
C THR A 60 18.98 -13.36 3.56
N ALA A 61 17.75 -13.63 3.92
CA ALA A 61 17.41 -14.58 4.98
C ALA A 61 17.84 -16.01 4.62
N LEU A 62 17.61 -16.45 3.38
CA LEU A 62 17.99 -17.79 2.90
C LEU A 62 19.51 -18.03 2.92
N LYS A 63 20.32 -16.98 2.79
CA LYS A 63 21.79 -17.09 2.89
C LYS A 63 22.29 -17.30 4.32
N ASN A 64 21.50 -16.94 5.31
CA ASN A 64 21.92 -16.99 6.70
C ASN A 64 21.63 -18.40 7.28
N ASP A 65 22.65 -19.06 7.82
CA ASP A 65 22.49 -20.41 8.40
C ASP A 65 21.81 -20.38 9.75
N ASN A 66 21.86 -19.25 10.44
CA ASN A 66 21.26 -19.11 11.76
C ASN A 66 19.75 -18.80 11.64
N GLN A 67 18.92 -19.71 12.14
CA GLN A 67 17.46 -19.60 12.11
C GLN A 67 16.95 -18.34 12.83
N SER A 68 17.54 -17.98 13.99
CA SER A 68 17.16 -16.77 14.72
C SER A 68 17.42 -15.50 13.90
N SER A 69 18.55 -15.46 13.16
CA SER A 69 18.87 -14.34 12.28
C SER A 69 17.91 -14.25 11.08
N ARG A 70 17.52 -15.39 10.50
CA ARG A 70 16.52 -15.45 9.42
C ARG A 70 15.20 -14.84 9.86
N ILE A 71 14.69 -15.26 11.02
CA ILE A 71 13.42 -14.76 11.57
C ILE A 71 13.51 -13.25 11.81
N LYS A 72 14.62 -12.76 12.36
CA LYS A 72 14.81 -11.31 12.59
C LYS A 72 14.79 -10.51 11.28
N ILE A 73 15.44 -11.00 10.22
CA ILE A 73 15.46 -10.34 8.90
C ILE A 73 14.04 -10.26 8.33
N ILE A 74 13.31 -11.40 8.32
CA ILE A 74 11.94 -11.47 7.80
C ILE A 74 11.01 -10.55 8.60
N LYS A 75 11.11 -10.56 9.94
CA LYS A 75 10.28 -9.71 10.82
C LYS A 75 10.54 -8.22 10.57
N ARG A 76 11.79 -7.79 10.42
CA ARG A 76 12.14 -6.40 10.08
C ARG A 76 11.58 -5.99 8.72
N CYS A 77 11.69 -6.89 7.73
CA CYS A 77 11.13 -6.65 6.41
C CYS A 77 9.60 -6.51 6.47
N LEU A 78 8.90 -7.37 7.20
CA LEU A 78 7.45 -7.29 7.38
C LEU A 78 7.04 -5.98 8.05
N ILE A 79 7.76 -5.52 9.08
CA ILE A 79 7.49 -4.25 9.75
C ILE A 79 7.68 -3.09 8.76
N PHE A 80 8.79 -3.08 8.03
CA PHE A 80 9.06 -2.05 7.03
C PHE A 80 7.98 -2.00 5.95
N THR A 81 7.62 -3.17 5.40
CA THR A 81 6.56 -3.29 4.38
C THR A 81 5.21 -2.82 4.92
N PHE A 82 4.90 -3.14 6.17
CA PHE A 82 3.66 -2.70 6.82
C PHE A 82 3.61 -1.17 7.00
N VAL A 83 4.70 -0.57 7.50
CA VAL A 83 4.78 0.90 7.64
C VAL A 83 4.66 1.58 6.28
N PHE A 84 5.37 1.08 5.27
CA PHE A 84 5.28 1.60 3.91
C PHE A 84 3.85 1.46 3.34
N TYR A 85 3.21 0.31 3.54
CA TYR A 85 1.81 0.10 3.15
C TYR A 85 0.87 1.10 3.83
N LEU A 86 1.05 1.37 5.14
CA LEU A 86 0.23 2.36 5.84
C LEU A 86 0.43 3.78 5.28
N ILE A 87 1.67 4.16 4.97
CA ILE A 87 1.97 5.46 4.36
C ILE A 87 1.27 5.58 3.00
N MET A 88 1.39 4.55 2.14
CA MET A 88 0.72 4.53 0.84
C MET A 88 -0.80 4.53 0.96
N LEU A 89 -1.35 3.82 1.95
CA LEU A 89 -2.78 3.81 2.22
C LEU A 89 -3.29 5.19 2.64
N ILE A 90 -2.56 5.88 3.53
CA ILE A 90 -2.89 7.24 3.96
C ILE A 90 -2.78 8.21 2.79
N ASP A 91 -1.70 8.14 2.02
CA ASP A 91 -1.53 8.97 0.82
C ASP A 91 -2.71 8.80 -0.13
N PHE A 92 -3.00 7.57 -0.51
CA PHE A 92 -4.07 7.23 -1.46
C PHE A 92 -5.47 7.59 -0.95
N THR A 93 -5.72 7.43 0.37
CA THR A 93 -7.06 7.66 0.92
C THR A 93 -7.34 9.09 1.36
N LEU A 94 -6.30 9.85 1.75
CA LEU A 94 -6.46 11.15 2.38
C LEU A 94 -5.75 12.31 1.65
N ILE A 95 -4.67 12.04 0.92
CA ILE A 95 -3.80 13.10 0.39
C ILE A 95 -3.92 13.23 -1.14
N ASP A 96 -4.20 12.13 -1.85
CA ASP A 96 -4.20 12.11 -3.31
C ASP A 96 -5.28 13.04 -3.90
N GLU A 97 -4.83 14.18 -4.42
CA GLU A 97 -5.70 15.18 -5.08
C GLU A 97 -6.38 14.64 -6.33
N GLY A 98 -5.79 13.65 -7.00
CA GLY A 98 -6.40 12.97 -8.14
C GLY A 98 -7.72 12.26 -7.79
N MET A 99 -7.95 11.95 -6.50
CA MET A 99 -9.22 11.46 -5.97
C MET A 99 -10.11 12.59 -5.42
N GLY A 100 -9.77 13.85 -5.66
CA GLY A 100 -10.50 15.01 -5.15
C GLY A 100 -10.43 15.20 -3.64
N ARG A 101 -9.41 14.63 -3.01
CA ARG A 101 -9.21 14.67 -1.56
C ARG A 101 -7.97 15.50 -1.25
N ASN A 102 -8.11 16.56 -0.45
CA ASN A 102 -6.99 17.37 0.01
C ASN A 102 -7.09 17.52 1.53
N ILE A 103 -6.27 16.76 2.26
CA ILE A 103 -6.24 16.79 3.73
C ILE A 103 -5.88 18.18 4.26
N PHE A 104 -5.13 18.98 3.50
CA PHE A 104 -4.78 20.34 3.92
C PHE A 104 -6.00 21.25 4.03
N ASN A 105 -7.06 20.97 3.27
CA ASN A 105 -8.33 21.64 3.42
C ASN A 105 -9.03 21.32 4.75
N VAL A 106 -8.76 20.14 5.33
CA VAL A 106 -9.32 19.71 6.62
C VAL A 106 -8.81 20.60 7.76
N PHE A 107 -7.57 21.04 7.70
CA PHE A 107 -6.98 21.94 8.72
C PHE A 107 -7.55 23.36 8.67
N SER A 108 -8.15 23.77 7.54
CA SER A 108 -8.85 25.05 7.42
C SER A 108 -10.33 24.96 7.83
N TRP A 109 -10.84 23.77 8.15
CA TRP A 109 -12.23 23.59 8.49
C TRP A 109 -12.57 24.18 9.88
N ASN A 110 -13.57 25.02 9.90
CA ASN A 110 -14.20 25.41 11.15
C ASN A 110 -15.18 24.29 11.61
N ARG A 111 -15.64 24.39 12.86
CA ARG A 111 -16.52 23.38 13.46
C ARG A 111 -17.85 23.17 12.69
N ALA A 112 -18.34 24.22 12.02
CA ALA A 112 -19.56 24.15 11.22
C ALA A 112 -19.33 23.37 9.91
N ALA A 113 -18.23 23.66 9.18
CA ALA A 113 -17.84 22.97 7.97
C ALA A 113 -17.58 21.49 8.22
N PHE A 114 -16.94 21.14 9.36
CA PHE A 114 -16.72 19.76 9.74
C PHE A 114 -18.02 19.00 10.02
N ARG A 115 -18.99 19.62 10.70
CA ARG A 115 -20.31 19.02 10.91
C ARG A 115 -21.05 18.81 9.61
N ASP A 116 -21.07 19.81 8.73
CA ASP A 116 -21.71 19.71 7.42
C ASP A 116 -21.09 18.57 6.59
N TYR A 117 -19.77 18.43 6.58
CA TYR A 117 -19.09 17.29 5.96
C TYR A 117 -19.51 15.94 6.55
N LEU A 118 -19.58 15.82 7.88
CA LEU A 118 -20.03 14.59 8.53
C LEU A 118 -21.49 14.26 8.18
N ASP A 119 -22.34 15.27 8.02
CA ASP A 119 -23.74 15.06 7.70
C ASP A 119 -23.98 14.72 6.23
N THR A 120 -23.19 15.31 5.31
CA THR A 120 -23.38 15.17 3.85
C THR A 120 -22.53 14.07 3.24
N SER A 121 -21.30 13.87 3.74
CA SER A 121 -20.29 13.01 3.10
C SER A 121 -20.01 11.71 3.86
N THR A 122 -20.52 11.57 5.11
CA THR A 122 -20.27 10.36 5.91
C THR A 122 -21.39 9.34 5.73
N ASN A 123 -21.02 8.14 5.33
CA ASN A 123 -21.97 7.02 5.28
C ASN A 123 -22.35 6.56 6.70
N LYS A 124 -23.53 6.99 7.16
CA LYS A 124 -24.08 6.59 8.47
C LYS A 124 -24.68 5.17 8.45
N VAL A 125 -24.94 4.62 7.26
CA VAL A 125 -25.52 3.28 7.09
C VAL A 125 -24.47 2.33 6.53
N PRO A 126 -24.16 1.22 7.23
CA PRO A 126 -23.23 0.22 6.72
C PRO A 126 -23.62 -0.27 5.31
N PHE A 127 -22.65 -0.43 4.45
CA PHE A 127 -22.84 -0.90 3.06
C PHE A 127 -23.73 -0.02 2.16
N TYR A 128 -24.07 1.20 2.57
CA TYR A 128 -24.88 2.11 1.74
C TYR A 128 -24.20 2.39 0.40
N THR A 129 -22.91 2.71 0.38
CA THR A 129 -22.14 2.95 -0.85
C THR A 129 -22.13 1.72 -1.75
N VAL A 130 -21.98 0.51 -1.19
CA VAL A 130 -22.02 -0.73 -1.96
C VAL A 130 -23.37 -0.90 -2.65
N LYS A 131 -24.48 -0.68 -1.92
CA LYS A 131 -25.83 -0.71 -2.49
C LYS A 131 -26.01 0.34 -3.58
N LEU A 132 -25.50 1.55 -3.36
CA LEU A 132 -25.58 2.66 -4.32
C LEU A 132 -24.90 2.31 -5.63
N PHE A 133 -23.68 1.76 -5.59
CA PHE A 133 -22.96 1.32 -6.80
C PHE A 133 -23.65 0.15 -7.50
N ILE A 134 -24.15 -0.86 -6.75
CA ILE A 134 -24.89 -1.98 -7.33
C ILE A 134 -26.17 -1.53 -8.01
N ASN A 135 -26.96 -0.68 -7.34
CA ASN A 135 -28.21 -0.17 -7.89
C ASN A 135 -27.96 0.79 -9.08
N GLY A 136 -26.92 1.63 -8.98
CA GLY A 136 -26.52 2.51 -10.07
C GLY A 136 -26.13 1.72 -11.32
N ASN A 137 -25.43 0.60 -11.15
CA ASN A 137 -25.09 -0.29 -12.27
C ASN A 137 -26.32 -0.96 -12.87
N LYS A 138 -27.22 -1.50 -12.02
CA LYS A 138 -28.48 -2.11 -12.47
C LYS A 138 -29.37 -1.14 -13.26
N ASN A 139 -29.36 0.14 -12.89
CA ASN A 139 -30.14 1.19 -13.54
C ASN A 139 -29.41 1.83 -14.74
N GLY A 140 -28.22 1.35 -15.09
CA GLY A 140 -27.41 1.89 -16.19
C GLY A 140 -26.73 3.24 -15.90
N ASN A 141 -26.82 3.76 -14.67
CA ASN A 141 -26.27 5.05 -14.28
C ASN A 141 -24.78 4.96 -13.90
N VAL A 142 -24.27 3.76 -13.58
CA VAL A 142 -22.87 3.51 -13.23
C VAL A 142 -22.35 2.37 -14.07
N ALA A 143 -21.26 2.59 -14.76
CA ALA A 143 -20.61 1.56 -15.56
C ALA A 143 -20.15 0.39 -14.66
N PHE A 144 -20.28 -0.83 -15.17
CA PHE A 144 -19.91 -2.06 -14.45
C PHE A 144 -18.44 -2.00 -13.93
N LEU A 145 -17.53 -1.47 -14.75
CA LEU A 145 -16.13 -1.33 -14.40
C LEU A 145 -15.95 -0.40 -13.18
N VAL A 146 -16.60 0.75 -13.18
CA VAL A 146 -16.55 1.74 -12.09
C VAL A 146 -17.11 1.16 -10.79
N MET A 147 -18.18 0.36 -10.87
CA MET A 147 -18.72 -0.34 -9.71
C MET A 147 -17.70 -1.32 -9.13
N HIS A 148 -17.06 -2.13 -9.99
CA HIS A 148 -16.07 -3.11 -9.55
C HIS A 148 -14.82 -2.45 -8.98
N GLU A 149 -14.28 -1.41 -9.62
CA GLU A 149 -13.13 -0.67 -9.14
C GLU A 149 -13.38 -0.10 -7.73
N ASN A 150 -14.56 0.47 -7.48
CA ASN A 150 -14.88 1.02 -6.16
C ASN A 150 -15.08 -0.05 -5.09
N ILE A 151 -15.77 -1.15 -5.40
CA ILE A 151 -16.05 -2.20 -4.40
C ILE A 151 -14.82 -3.06 -4.17
N PHE A 152 -14.23 -3.60 -5.25
CA PHE A 152 -13.08 -4.49 -5.18
C PHE A 152 -11.79 -3.75 -4.82
N GLY A 153 -11.60 -2.54 -5.34
CA GLY A 153 -10.45 -1.70 -5.03
C GLY A 153 -10.32 -1.43 -3.54
N ASN A 154 -11.42 -1.07 -2.88
CA ASN A 154 -11.43 -0.89 -1.43
C ASN A 154 -11.16 -2.20 -0.68
N PHE A 155 -11.74 -3.32 -1.12
CA PHE A 155 -11.48 -4.63 -0.51
C PHE A 155 -10.00 -5.01 -0.63
N VAL A 156 -9.42 -4.89 -1.82
CA VAL A 156 -7.99 -5.20 -2.08
C VAL A 156 -7.07 -4.23 -1.33
N ALA A 157 -7.44 -2.95 -1.21
CA ALA A 157 -6.65 -1.97 -0.48
C ALA A 157 -6.54 -2.30 1.02
N PHE A 158 -7.60 -2.82 1.64
CA PHE A 158 -7.60 -3.13 3.08
C PHE A 158 -7.26 -4.58 3.43
N MET A 159 -7.27 -5.50 2.46
CA MET A 159 -6.91 -6.91 2.67
C MET A 159 -5.50 -7.10 3.28
N PRO A 160 -4.45 -6.38 2.83
CA PRO A 160 -3.12 -6.52 3.41
C PRO A 160 -3.06 -6.14 4.89
N LEU A 161 -3.93 -5.23 5.36
CA LEU A 161 -3.95 -4.81 6.77
C LEU A 161 -4.17 -6.00 7.71
N SER A 162 -5.17 -6.84 7.43
CA SER A 162 -5.46 -8.02 8.24
C SER A 162 -4.32 -9.04 8.22
N PHE A 163 -3.68 -9.22 7.07
CA PHE A 163 -2.51 -10.09 6.92
C PHE A 163 -1.34 -9.61 7.77
N PHE A 164 -0.97 -8.33 7.68
CA PHE A 164 0.14 -7.77 8.46
C PHE A 164 -0.14 -7.83 9.96
N LEU A 165 -1.35 -7.49 10.38
CA LEU A 165 -1.74 -7.58 11.79
C LEU A 165 -1.63 -9.02 12.29
N ALA A 166 -2.12 -10.00 11.54
CA ALA A 166 -1.99 -11.41 11.90
C ALA A 166 -0.52 -11.85 12.00
N CYS A 167 0.34 -11.43 11.06
CA CYS A 167 1.76 -11.78 11.07
C CYS A 167 2.56 -11.11 12.18
N LEU A 168 2.24 -9.85 12.54
CA LEU A 168 3.00 -9.08 13.50
C LEU A 168 2.61 -9.39 14.96
N PHE A 169 1.33 -9.68 15.20
CA PHE A 169 0.80 -9.90 16.55
C PHE A 169 0.69 -11.38 16.94
N LYS A 170 0.78 -12.31 15.98
CA LYS A 170 0.86 -13.72 16.28
C LYS A 170 2.29 -14.06 16.71
N PRO A 171 2.51 -14.64 17.91
CA PRO A 171 3.84 -15.09 18.27
C PRO A 171 4.29 -16.14 17.26
N PHE A 172 5.45 -15.91 16.64
CA PHE A 172 6.14 -16.93 15.86
C PHE A 172 6.72 -17.93 16.86
N ASN A 173 6.00 -19.01 17.13
CA ASN A 173 6.48 -20.17 17.87
C ASN A 173 7.39 -21.01 16.97
#